data_f85fc5874a6faa066263e64ed689985e
#
_entry.id   f85fc5874a6faa066263e64ed689985e
#
_cell.length_a   1.000
_cell.length_b   1.000
_cell.length_c   1.000
_cell.angle_alpha   90.00
_cell.angle_beta   90.00
_cell.angle_gamma   90.00
#
_symmetry.space_group_name_H-M   'P 1'
#
loop_
_entity.id
_entity.type
_entity.pdbx_description
1 polymer ?
#
loop_
_entity_poly.entity_id
_entity_poly.type
_entity_poly.pdbx_seq_one_letter_code
_entity_poly.pdbx_strand_id
1 'polypeptide(L)'
;MHELEQKADGKKHKMMTVLSQAFITPIEREDLVALSNYLDDITDAVEDVFLQIYMCNVDTIREDVPQMVELLLECIKALQDVIGELKRFKSSKTIGQSIIRVNDLEEQGDRLYVENMHRLYGESDLRTVVVWKNIYACIENCMDVCEHAADIVNTVIMKNS
;
A
#
# COMPACT_ATOMS: atom_id res chain seq x y z
N MET A 1 -7.35 -4.37 14.20
CA MET A 1 -6.28 -4.06 13.24
C MET A 1 -4.90 -4.33 13.86
N HIS A 2 -4.57 -3.78 15.01
CA HIS A 2 -3.31 -3.92 15.73
C HIS A 2 -2.76 -5.37 15.86
N GLU A 3 -3.60 -6.37 16.08
CA GLU A 3 -3.16 -7.78 16.08
C GLU A 3 -2.67 -8.29 14.71
N LEU A 4 -3.16 -7.70 13.62
CA LEU A 4 -2.75 -8.06 12.26
C LEU A 4 -1.41 -7.39 11.93
N GLU A 5 -1.24 -6.14 12.30
CA GLU A 5 0.02 -5.41 12.20
C GLU A 5 1.13 -6.16 12.98
N GLN A 6 0.93 -6.51 14.26
CA GLN A 6 1.90 -7.29 15.04
C GLN A 6 2.26 -8.64 14.41
N LYS A 7 1.30 -9.29 13.72
CA LYS A 7 1.61 -10.52 12.97
C LYS A 7 2.44 -10.26 11.72
N ALA A 8 2.23 -9.14 11.04
CA ALA A 8 3.03 -8.73 9.88
C ALA A 8 4.46 -8.40 10.31
N ASP A 9 4.64 -7.59 11.34
CA ASP A 9 5.95 -7.26 11.93
C ASP A 9 6.70 -8.52 12.38
N GLY A 10 6.04 -9.46 13.04
CA GLY A 10 6.63 -10.75 13.41
C GLY A 10 7.11 -11.58 12.20
N LYS A 11 6.42 -11.49 11.06
CA LYS A 11 6.88 -12.14 9.81
C LYS A 11 8.07 -11.41 9.19
N LYS A 12 8.06 -10.08 9.21
CA LYS A 12 9.18 -9.23 8.77
C LYS A 12 10.45 -9.55 9.55
N HIS A 13 10.38 -9.57 10.89
CA HIS A 13 11.51 -9.94 11.75
C HIS A 13 12.06 -11.33 11.45
N LYS A 14 11.18 -12.31 11.23
CA LYS A 14 11.58 -13.68 10.84
C LYS A 14 12.28 -13.69 9.48
N MET A 15 11.76 -12.96 8.51
CA MET A 15 12.38 -12.83 7.19
C MET A 15 13.76 -12.19 7.28
N MET A 16 13.91 -11.10 8.04
CA MET A 16 15.19 -10.41 8.26
C MET A 16 16.21 -11.35 8.92
N THR A 17 15.79 -12.16 9.89
CA THR A 17 16.66 -13.16 10.51
C THR A 17 17.17 -14.21 9.49
N VAL A 18 16.27 -14.74 8.67
CA VAL A 18 16.65 -15.69 7.60
C VAL A 18 17.60 -15.05 6.59
N LEU A 19 17.30 -13.81 6.20
CA LEU A 19 18.08 -13.06 5.21
C LEU A 19 19.50 -12.76 5.70
N SER A 20 19.66 -12.45 7.00
CA SER A 20 20.97 -12.19 7.60
C SER A 20 21.89 -13.44 7.61
N GLN A 21 21.32 -14.62 7.65
CA GLN A 21 22.03 -15.91 7.68
C GLN A 21 22.25 -16.51 6.29
N ALA A 22 21.53 -16.04 5.27
CA ALA A 22 21.65 -16.57 3.92
C ALA A 22 23.01 -16.20 3.31
N PHE A 23 23.75 -17.18 2.77
CA PHE A 23 25.05 -16.92 2.14
C PHE A 23 24.89 -16.35 0.71
N ILE A 24 23.93 -16.88 -0.05
CA ILE A 24 23.59 -16.41 -1.41
C ILE A 24 22.07 -16.25 -1.51
N THR A 25 21.63 -15.15 -2.09
CA THR A 25 20.22 -14.86 -2.37
C THR A 25 20.01 -14.66 -3.88
N PRO A 26 18.91 -15.14 -4.47
CA PRO A 26 18.63 -14.97 -5.91
C PRO A 26 18.27 -13.53 -6.30
N ILE A 27 17.96 -12.69 -5.32
CA ILE A 27 17.67 -11.26 -5.42
C ILE A 27 18.62 -10.58 -4.43
N GLU A 28 19.07 -9.37 -4.73
CA GLU A 28 19.93 -8.60 -3.82
C GLU A 28 19.26 -8.43 -2.44
N ARG A 29 20.04 -8.58 -1.38
CA ARG A 29 19.49 -8.48 0.00
C ARG A 29 18.86 -7.14 0.27
N GLU A 30 19.45 -6.08 -0.25
CA GLU A 30 18.96 -4.70 -0.10
C GLU A 30 17.58 -4.54 -0.69
N ASP A 31 17.31 -5.13 -1.85
CA ASP A 31 16.00 -5.09 -2.50
C ASP A 31 14.96 -5.90 -1.69
N LEU A 32 15.35 -7.06 -1.14
CA LEU A 32 14.47 -7.84 -0.29
C LEU A 32 14.15 -7.13 1.04
N VAL A 33 15.13 -6.43 1.62
CA VAL A 33 14.93 -5.60 2.81
C VAL A 33 13.99 -4.44 2.50
N ALA A 34 14.21 -3.71 1.40
CA ALA A 34 13.36 -2.61 0.97
C ALA A 34 11.92 -3.07 0.73
N LEU A 35 11.72 -4.17 -0.02
CA LEU A 35 10.41 -4.74 -0.25
C LEU A 35 9.71 -5.14 1.05
N SER A 36 10.44 -5.74 2.00
CA SER A 36 9.89 -6.11 3.29
C SER A 36 9.44 -4.90 4.11
N ASN A 37 10.18 -3.80 4.03
CA ASN A 37 9.78 -2.56 4.70
C ASN A 37 8.49 -2.01 4.10
N TYR A 38 8.39 -1.87 2.78
CA TYR A 38 7.15 -1.39 2.15
C TYR A 38 5.95 -2.30 2.39
N LEU A 39 6.13 -3.63 2.44
CA LEU A 39 5.03 -4.54 2.79
C LEU A 39 4.54 -4.37 4.23
N ASP A 40 5.42 -3.98 5.14
CA ASP A 40 5.09 -3.62 6.52
C ASP A 40 4.39 -2.26 6.57
N ASP A 41 4.97 -1.26 5.88
CA ASP A 41 4.42 0.09 5.78
C ASP A 41 2.96 0.10 5.25
N ILE A 42 2.57 -0.87 4.38
CA ILE A 42 1.17 -1.03 3.94
C ILE A 42 0.26 -1.39 5.13
N THR A 43 0.69 -2.31 6.00
CA THR A 43 -0.13 -2.68 7.17
C THR A 43 -0.25 -1.55 8.17
N ASP A 44 0.82 -0.78 8.35
CA ASP A 44 0.86 0.40 9.20
C ASP A 44 -0.04 1.52 8.65
N ALA A 45 0.04 1.79 7.34
CA ALA A 45 -0.80 2.78 6.68
C ALA A 45 -2.31 2.43 6.82
N VAL A 46 -2.67 1.14 6.69
CA VAL A 46 -4.05 0.70 6.92
C VAL A 46 -4.45 0.85 8.40
N GLU A 47 -3.55 0.58 9.35
CA GLU A 47 -3.81 0.83 10.78
C GLU A 47 -4.05 2.31 11.05
N ASP A 48 -3.29 3.20 10.43
CA ASP A 48 -3.44 4.65 10.55
C ASP A 48 -4.83 5.13 10.12
N VAL A 49 -5.44 4.56 9.08
CA VAL A 49 -6.83 4.87 8.69
C VAL A 49 -7.79 4.58 9.86
N PHE A 50 -7.67 3.40 10.49
CA PHE A 50 -8.52 3.04 11.63
C PHE A 50 -8.25 3.91 12.87
N LEU A 51 -7.00 4.26 13.12
CA LEU A 51 -6.61 5.16 14.20
C LEU A 51 -7.19 6.56 14.00
N GLN A 52 -7.17 7.10 12.77
CA GLN A 52 -7.80 8.38 12.45
C GLN A 52 -9.31 8.36 12.69
N ILE A 53 -9.99 7.31 12.23
CA ILE A 53 -11.44 7.13 12.48
C ILE A 53 -11.73 7.12 13.98
N TYR A 54 -10.94 6.38 14.76
CA TYR A 54 -11.12 6.28 16.21
C TYR A 54 -10.82 7.60 16.93
N MET A 55 -9.65 8.21 16.66
CA MET A 55 -9.22 9.46 17.33
C MET A 55 -10.15 10.63 17.03
N CYS A 56 -10.69 10.69 15.82
CA CYS A 56 -11.61 11.74 15.41
C CYS A 56 -13.05 11.48 15.84
N ASN A 57 -13.31 10.34 16.48
CA ASN A 57 -14.65 9.92 16.92
C ASN A 57 -15.67 9.99 15.76
N VAL A 58 -15.32 9.35 14.65
CA VAL A 58 -16.17 9.27 13.45
C VAL A 58 -17.25 8.23 13.70
N ASP A 59 -18.50 8.64 13.62
CA ASP A 59 -19.69 7.80 13.81
C ASP A 59 -20.40 7.44 12.49
N THR A 60 -20.13 8.20 11.43
CA THR A 60 -20.76 8.00 10.12
C THR A 60 -19.73 8.13 9.02
N ILE A 61 -19.65 7.11 8.16
CA ILE A 61 -18.75 7.11 6.99
C ILE A 61 -19.39 7.93 5.86
N ARG A 62 -18.58 8.76 5.20
CA ARG A 62 -19.02 9.58 4.06
C ARG A 62 -19.27 8.71 2.82
N GLU A 63 -20.15 9.20 1.96
CA GLU A 63 -20.59 8.50 0.74
C GLU A 63 -19.48 8.29 -0.30
N ASP A 64 -18.43 9.10 -0.27
CA ASP A 64 -17.28 9.03 -1.18
C ASP A 64 -16.19 8.03 -0.71
N VAL A 65 -16.16 7.65 0.57
CA VAL A 65 -15.17 6.73 1.13
C VAL A 65 -15.24 5.31 0.55
N PRO A 66 -16.40 4.68 0.38
CA PRO A 66 -16.48 3.33 -0.19
C PRO A 66 -15.75 3.19 -1.52
N GLN A 67 -15.84 4.18 -2.39
CA GLN A 67 -15.16 4.15 -3.69
C GLN A 67 -13.63 4.16 -3.54
N MET A 68 -13.08 4.96 -2.60
CA MET A 68 -11.64 4.96 -2.30
C MET A 68 -11.18 3.60 -1.75
N VAL A 69 -11.99 3.01 -0.85
CA VAL A 69 -11.67 1.70 -0.25
C VAL A 69 -11.74 0.58 -1.30
N GLU A 70 -12.71 0.60 -2.21
CA GLU A 70 -12.80 -0.38 -3.31
C GLU A 70 -11.55 -0.31 -4.20
N LEU A 71 -11.12 0.91 -4.55
CA LEU A 71 -9.92 1.12 -5.36
C LEU A 71 -8.65 0.65 -4.63
N LEU A 72 -8.52 0.93 -3.33
CA LEU A 72 -7.42 0.41 -2.50
C LEU A 72 -7.41 -1.12 -2.47
N LEU A 73 -8.57 -1.76 -2.34
CA LEU A 73 -8.66 -3.23 -2.36
C LEU A 73 -8.24 -3.83 -3.71
N GLU A 74 -8.55 -3.15 -4.82
CA GLU A 74 -8.05 -3.56 -6.13
C GLU A 74 -6.54 -3.38 -6.26
N CYS A 75 -5.99 -2.28 -5.75
CA CYS A 75 -4.54 -2.02 -5.73
C CYS A 75 -3.79 -3.10 -4.93
N ILE A 76 -4.27 -3.43 -3.72
CA ILE A 76 -3.70 -4.51 -2.89
C ILE A 76 -3.76 -5.86 -3.62
N LYS A 77 -4.85 -6.18 -4.32
CA LYS A 77 -4.94 -7.43 -5.10
C LYS A 77 -3.94 -7.46 -6.26
N ALA A 78 -3.78 -6.35 -6.98
CA ALA A 78 -2.79 -6.25 -8.04
C ALA A 78 -1.36 -6.43 -7.49
N LEU A 79 -1.05 -5.83 -6.34
CA LEU A 79 0.23 -6.03 -5.66
C LEU A 79 0.43 -7.47 -5.19
N GLN A 80 -0.61 -8.15 -4.69
CA GLN A 80 -0.54 -9.57 -4.34
C GLN A 80 -0.16 -10.44 -5.55
N ASP A 81 -0.67 -10.12 -6.74
CA ASP A 81 -0.29 -10.80 -7.99
C ASP A 81 1.19 -10.57 -8.32
N VAL A 82 1.68 -9.33 -8.17
CA VAL A 82 3.12 -8.99 -8.34
C VAL A 82 3.98 -9.82 -7.40
N ILE A 83 3.68 -9.82 -6.11
CA ILE A 83 4.45 -10.55 -5.08
C ILE A 83 4.35 -12.07 -5.28
N GLY A 84 3.18 -12.57 -5.67
CA GLY A 84 2.97 -14.00 -5.97
C GLY A 84 3.85 -14.52 -7.10
N GLU A 85 4.21 -13.65 -8.06
CA GLU A 85 5.07 -13.98 -9.18
C GLU A 85 6.56 -13.72 -8.94
N LEU A 86 6.93 -13.02 -7.88
CA LEU A 86 8.31 -12.64 -7.57
C LEU A 86 9.26 -13.86 -7.54
N LYS A 87 8.80 -15.00 -7.04
CA LYS A 87 9.60 -16.23 -6.99
C LYS A 87 10.04 -16.73 -8.38
N ARG A 88 9.30 -16.38 -9.43
CA ARG A 88 9.55 -16.79 -10.82
C ARG A 88 9.67 -15.62 -11.78
N PHE A 89 10.05 -14.43 -11.29
CA PHE A 89 10.04 -13.20 -12.07
C PHE A 89 10.76 -13.29 -13.40
N LYS A 90 11.89 -14.05 -13.48
CA LYS A 90 12.66 -14.25 -14.72
C LYS A 90 11.89 -14.98 -15.84
N SER A 91 10.88 -15.76 -15.50
CA SER A 91 10.06 -16.52 -16.45
C SER A 91 8.60 -16.06 -16.51
N SER A 92 8.21 -15.14 -15.65
CA SER A 92 6.87 -14.59 -15.67
C SER A 92 6.62 -13.74 -16.92
N LYS A 93 5.43 -13.91 -17.51
CA LYS A 93 4.98 -13.11 -18.66
C LYS A 93 3.98 -12.02 -18.25
N THR A 94 3.53 -12.04 -17.01
CA THR A 94 2.43 -11.21 -16.50
C THR A 94 2.85 -10.24 -15.41
N ILE A 95 3.97 -10.47 -14.73
CA ILE A 95 4.43 -9.62 -13.62
C ILE A 95 4.55 -8.14 -14.01
N GLY A 96 5.05 -7.84 -15.22
CA GLY A 96 5.13 -6.47 -15.71
C GLY A 96 3.74 -5.82 -15.91
N GLN A 97 2.74 -6.59 -16.35
CA GLN A 97 1.37 -6.10 -16.48
C GLN A 97 0.73 -5.87 -15.11
N SER A 98 1.02 -6.73 -14.13
CA SER A 98 0.53 -6.54 -12.76
C SER A 98 1.14 -5.31 -12.10
N ILE A 99 2.43 -5.00 -12.35
CA ILE A 99 3.08 -3.77 -11.89
C ILE A 99 2.39 -2.54 -12.51
N ILE A 100 2.19 -2.53 -13.84
CA ILE A 100 1.46 -1.45 -14.52
C ILE A 100 0.06 -1.27 -13.92
N ARG A 101 -0.62 -2.38 -13.60
CA ARG A 101 -1.95 -2.31 -12.99
C ARG A 101 -1.93 -1.65 -11.60
N VAL A 102 -0.89 -1.88 -10.77
CA VAL A 102 -0.73 -1.19 -9.48
C VAL A 102 -0.62 0.31 -9.71
N ASN A 103 0.27 0.75 -10.61
CA ASN A 103 0.48 2.16 -10.92
C ASN A 103 -0.80 2.82 -11.49
N ASP A 104 -1.52 2.14 -12.40
CA ASP A 104 -2.78 2.66 -12.94
C ASP A 104 -3.86 2.84 -11.85
N LEU A 105 -3.85 2.00 -10.82
CA LEU A 105 -4.80 2.07 -9.70
C LEU A 105 -4.42 3.16 -8.70
N GLU A 106 -3.14 3.33 -8.43
CA GLU A 106 -2.62 4.45 -7.62
C GLU A 106 -2.96 5.79 -8.30
N GLU A 107 -2.67 5.96 -9.60
CA GLU A 107 -3.02 7.18 -10.33
C GLU A 107 -4.53 7.47 -10.35
N GLN A 108 -5.37 6.43 -10.34
CA GLN A 108 -6.82 6.59 -10.16
C GLN A 108 -7.15 7.04 -8.73
N GLY A 109 -6.42 6.52 -7.72
CA GLY A 109 -6.53 6.91 -6.32
C GLY A 109 -6.23 8.38 -6.11
N ASP A 110 -5.13 8.85 -6.68
CA ASP A 110 -4.71 10.25 -6.67
C ASP A 110 -5.79 11.18 -7.22
N ARG A 111 -6.32 10.84 -8.39
CA ARG A 111 -7.40 11.62 -9.00
C ARG A 111 -8.64 11.67 -8.10
N LEU A 112 -9.03 10.53 -7.55
CA LEU A 112 -10.17 10.43 -6.66
C LEU A 112 -9.95 11.20 -5.35
N TYR A 113 -8.73 11.15 -4.80
CA TYR A 113 -8.33 11.94 -3.64
C TYR A 113 -8.48 13.44 -3.91
N VAL A 114 -7.93 13.94 -5.02
CA VAL A 114 -8.03 15.35 -5.40
C VAL A 114 -9.49 15.79 -5.58
N GLU A 115 -10.33 14.97 -6.22
CA GLU A 115 -11.76 15.24 -6.40
C GLU A 115 -12.52 15.28 -5.07
N ASN A 116 -12.25 14.33 -4.17
CA ASN A 116 -12.86 14.27 -2.85
C ASN A 116 -12.42 15.44 -1.97
N MET A 117 -11.13 15.81 -2.03
CA MET A 117 -10.61 16.99 -1.34
C MET A 117 -11.25 18.28 -1.85
N HIS A 118 -11.43 18.42 -3.16
CA HIS A 118 -12.11 19.58 -3.73
C HIS A 118 -13.55 19.69 -3.23
N ARG A 119 -14.29 18.59 -3.21
CA ARG A 119 -15.67 18.56 -2.65
C ARG A 119 -15.68 18.89 -1.17
N LEU A 120 -14.77 18.28 -0.39
CA LEU A 120 -14.66 18.46 1.05
C LEU A 120 -14.42 19.93 1.43
N TYR A 121 -13.54 20.64 0.72
CA TYR A 121 -13.28 22.07 0.98
C TYR A 121 -14.43 23.00 0.60
N GLY A 122 -15.40 22.50 -0.15
CA GLY A 122 -16.67 23.22 -0.39
C GLY A 122 -17.65 23.14 0.77
N GLU A 123 -17.37 22.35 1.81
CA GLU A 123 -18.22 22.18 2.99
C GLU A 123 -18.11 23.35 3.95
N SER A 124 -19.20 23.68 4.65
CA SER A 124 -19.21 24.78 5.61
C SER A 124 -18.80 24.36 7.04
N ASP A 125 -18.79 23.07 7.35
CA ASP A 125 -18.39 22.55 8.66
C ASP A 125 -16.90 22.28 8.72
N LEU A 126 -16.16 23.16 9.40
CA LEU A 126 -14.72 23.07 9.55
C LEU A 126 -14.25 21.78 10.23
N ARG A 127 -15.03 21.24 11.18
CA ARG A 127 -14.68 19.96 11.85
C ARG A 127 -14.69 18.81 10.84
N THR A 128 -15.72 18.74 10.03
CA THR A 128 -15.84 17.74 8.94
C THR A 128 -14.65 17.85 8.00
N VAL A 129 -14.28 19.05 7.58
CA VAL A 129 -13.12 19.28 6.69
C VAL A 129 -11.83 18.77 7.34
N VAL A 130 -11.54 19.13 8.59
CA VAL A 130 -10.31 18.73 9.28
C VAL A 130 -10.22 17.22 9.46
N VAL A 131 -11.30 16.57 9.87
CA VAL A 131 -11.36 15.13 10.11
C VAL A 131 -11.16 14.34 8.80
N TRP A 132 -11.98 14.64 7.79
CA TRP A 132 -11.99 13.85 6.57
C TRP A 132 -10.80 14.10 5.65
N LYS A 133 -10.20 15.30 5.69
CA LYS A 133 -8.92 15.57 5.05
C LYS A 133 -7.85 14.54 5.46
N ASN A 134 -7.73 14.29 6.77
CA ASN A 134 -6.72 13.37 7.28
C ASN A 134 -7.06 11.91 6.89
N ILE A 135 -8.32 11.52 6.97
CA ILE A 135 -8.74 10.15 6.62
C ILE A 135 -8.52 9.88 5.13
N TYR A 136 -8.86 10.83 4.24
CA TYR A 136 -8.61 10.68 2.79
C TYR A 136 -7.11 10.55 2.50
N ALA A 137 -6.28 11.38 3.13
CA ALA A 137 -4.84 11.29 2.97
C ALA A 137 -4.27 9.95 3.47
N CYS A 138 -4.81 9.38 4.55
CA CYS A 138 -4.38 8.05 5.01
C CYS A 138 -4.79 6.94 4.03
N ILE A 139 -5.99 7.04 3.40
CA ILE A 139 -6.42 6.03 2.42
C ILE A 139 -5.58 6.11 1.14
N GLU A 140 -5.29 7.30 0.65
CA GLU A 140 -4.44 7.52 -0.51
C GLU A 140 -3.01 7.04 -0.23
N ASN A 141 -2.41 7.37 0.90
CA ASN A 141 -1.10 6.87 1.31
C ASN A 141 -1.00 5.33 1.33
N CYS A 142 -2.10 4.60 1.58
CA CYS A 142 -2.08 3.14 1.45
C CYS A 142 -1.84 2.68 0.00
N MET A 143 -2.31 3.43 -1.00
CA MET A 143 -2.08 3.12 -2.42
C MET A 143 -0.67 3.51 -2.86
N ASP A 144 -0.16 4.65 -2.42
CA ASP A 144 1.23 5.08 -2.64
C ASP A 144 2.23 4.02 -2.15
N VAL A 145 2.04 3.52 -0.94
CA VAL A 145 2.94 2.49 -0.40
C VAL A 145 2.84 1.19 -1.20
N CYS A 146 1.67 0.84 -1.76
CA CYS A 146 1.53 -0.30 -2.67
C CYS A 146 2.32 -0.08 -3.97
N GLU A 147 2.28 1.11 -4.55
CA GLU A 147 3.08 1.47 -5.72
C GLU A 147 4.58 1.36 -5.42
N HIS A 148 5.05 1.94 -4.32
CA HIS A 148 6.45 1.84 -3.90
C HIS A 148 6.92 0.39 -3.75
N ALA A 149 6.09 -0.50 -3.21
CA ALA A 149 6.41 -1.93 -3.14
C ALA A 149 6.52 -2.57 -4.54
N ALA A 150 5.63 -2.22 -5.48
CA ALA A 150 5.68 -2.68 -6.86
C ALA A 150 6.92 -2.17 -7.60
N ASP A 151 7.35 -0.94 -7.34
CA ASP A 151 8.56 -0.33 -7.92
C ASP A 151 9.84 -1.04 -7.48
N ILE A 152 9.92 -1.51 -6.23
CA ILE A 152 11.04 -2.36 -5.81
C ILE A 152 11.07 -3.65 -6.65
N VAL A 153 9.91 -4.29 -6.88
CA VAL A 153 9.87 -5.49 -7.72
C VAL A 153 10.28 -5.18 -9.16
N ASN A 154 9.85 -4.05 -9.71
CA ASN A 154 10.27 -3.58 -11.04
C ASN A 154 11.80 -3.40 -11.11
N THR A 155 12.39 -2.79 -10.08
CA THR A 155 13.84 -2.61 -9.94
C THR A 155 14.57 -3.96 -9.92
N VAL A 156 14.05 -4.95 -9.18
CA VAL A 156 14.58 -6.33 -9.15
C VAL A 156 14.56 -6.95 -10.54
N ILE A 157 13.49 -6.79 -11.30
CA ILE A 157 13.37 -7.31 -12.67
C ILE A 157 14.44 -6.65 -13.57
N MET A 158 14.54 -5.32 -13.53
CA MET A 158 15.50 -4.57 -14.36
C MET A 158 16.95 -4.94 -14.07
N LYS A 159 17.33 -5.14 -12.81
CA LYS A 159 18.68 -5.55 -12.41
C LYS A 159 19.06 -6.97 -12.86
N ASN A 160 18.06 -7.81 -13.14
CA ASN A 160 18.27 -9.24 -13.42
C ASN A 160 17.86 -9.67 -14.84
N SER A 161 17.55 -8.70 -15.72
CA SER A 161 17.17 -8.90 -17.14
C SER A 161 18.37 -9.01 -18.06
#